data_e558e97d66643b5c1f4c5818b881ae63
#
_entry.id   e558e97d66643b5c1f4c5818b881ae63
#
_cell.length_a   1.000
_cell.length_b   1.000
_cell.length_c   1.000
_cell.angle_alpha   90.00
_cell.angle_beta   90.00
_cell.angle_gamma   90.00
#
_symmetry.space_group_name_H-M   'P 1'
#
loop_
_entity.id
_entity.type
_entity.pdbx_description
1 polymer ?
#
loop_
_entity_poly.entity_id
_entity_poly.type
_entity_poly.pdbx_seq_one_letter_code
_entity_poly.pdbx_strand_id
1 'polypeptide(L)'
;MRQNEDVIALYSRKSKFTGKGESIGNQVELGKEYVRVHFGDAAVDKIVVYEDEGFSGGNLNRPAFKRMMDAAKKRQFKAIIVYRLDRISRNVSDFSGLIEELARLDISFISIKEQFDTSTPMGRAMMYIASVFSQLERETIAERIRDNMHELAKTGRWLGGTTPTGFESEAIKSITVDGKTKKACKLKLVPEEADIVKTIFDLYVETDSLTLTEAALIKQGFKTKNGKYFTRFSVKAILQNPVYMVADQEAYDFFIKNDTDLFSEHDAFDGVHGMMAYNRTDQEKGRASISLPPSEWIVSVGKHPGLIPGKVWVQVQESLERNKSKSFRKPRSNEALL
;
A
#
# COMPACT_ATOMS: atom_id res chain seq x y z
N MET A 1 -9.90 3.12 -37.15
CA MET A 1 -8.65 3.91 -37.14
C MET A 1 -7.57 3.00 -37.73
N ARG A 2 -6.94 3.38 -38.82
CA ARG A 2 -5.84 2.60 -39.42
C ARG A 2 -4.68 2.64 -38.43
N GLN A 3 -4.24 1.47 -37.94
CA GLN A 3 -2.98 1.31 -37.23
C GLN A 3 -1.87 1.82 -38.16
N ASN A 4 -1.04 2.72 -37.66
CA ASN A 4 0.17 3.18 -38.37
C ASN A 4 1.23 2.08 -38.18
N GLU A 5 1.08 0.97 -38.92
CA GLU A 5 1.80 -0.28 -38.74
C GLU A 5 3.32 -0.19 -38.93
N ASP A 6 3.82 0.97 -39.40
CA ASP A 6 5.22 1.13 -39.79
C ASP A 6 6.01 2.18 -38.99
N VAL A 7 5.42 2.87 -38.03
CA VAL A 7 6.11 3.91 -37.27
C VAL A 7 6.94 3.29 -36.14
N ILE A 8 8.19 3.73 -36.02
CA ILE A 8 9.15 3.26 -35.02
C ILE A 8 9.49 4.44 -34.10
N ALA A 9 9.36 4.25 -32.79
CA ALA A 9 9.84 5.22 -31.80
C ALA A 9 11.31 4.90 -31.45
N LEU A 10 12.18 5.89 -31.50
CA LEU A 10 13.55 5.79 -31.05
C LEU A 10 13.74 6.66 -29.82
N TYR A 11 14.11 6.02 -28.71
CA TYR A 11 14.30 6.73 -27.45
C TYR A 11 15.78 6.80 -27.07
N SER A 12 16.26 8.02 -26.77
CA SER A 12 17.60 8.25 -26.29
C SER A 12 17.62 9.09 -25.00
N ARG A 13 18.64 8.86 -24.17
CA ARG A 13 18.79 9.59 -22.90
C ARG A 13 20.24 9.83 -22.53
N LYS A 14 20.55 11.04 -22.02
CA LYS A 14 21.84 11.38 -21.44
C LYS A 14 21.69 12.00 -20.06
N SER A 15 22.51 11.54 -19.10
CA SER A 15 22.58 12.12 -17.75
C SER A 15 23.53 13.32 -17.71
N LYS A 16 23.18 14.35 -16.93
CA LYS A 16 24.06 15.53 -16.71
C LYS A 16 25.39 15.19 -16.03
N PHE A 17 25.44 14.08 -15.27
CA PHE A 17 26.56 13.81 -14.35
C PHE A 17 27.70 12.98 -14.89
N THR A 18 27.64 12.50 -16.11
CA THR A 18 28.72 11.70 -16.68
C THR A 18 29.19 12.29 -17.99
N GLY A 19 30.31 13.03 -17.95
CA GLY A 19 31.03 13.43 -19.16
C GLY A 19 31.58 12.25 -19.99
N LYS A 20 31.39 11.02 -19.50
CA LYS A 20 31.71 9.75 -20.18
C LYS A 20 30.41 9.07 -20.57
N GLY A 21 30.12 8.99 -21.85
CA GLY A 21 28.95 8.29 -22.41
C GLY A 21 28.68 8.78 -23.83
N GLU A 22 28.06 7.91 -24.63
CA GLU A 22 27.69 8.26 -26.01
C GLU A 22 26.74 9.45 -26.02
N SER A 23 26.95 10.36 -26.95
CA SER A 23 26.06 11.51 -27.15
C SER A 23 24.68 11.03 -27.58
N ILE A 24 23.64 11.85 -27.35
CA ILE A 24 22.30 11.57 -27.83
C ILE A 24 22.28 11.37 -29.33
N GLY A 25 22.98 12.25 -30.07
CA GLY A 25 23.10 12.15 -31.53
C GLY A 25 23.70 10.82 -31.99
N ASN A 26 24.75 10.31 -31.32
CA ASN A 26 25.31 9.01 -31.65
C ASN A 26 24.35 7.85 -31.41
N GLN A 27 23.59 7.87 -30.29
CA GLN A 27 22.55 6.87 -30.01
C GLN A 27 21.46 6.88 -31.08
N VAL A 28 21.08 8.07 -31.57
CA VAL A 28 20.06 8.23 -32.61
C VAL A 28 20.57 7.69 -33.95
N GLU A 29 21.79 8.00 -34.34
CA GLU A 29 22.36 7.50 -35.60
C GLU A 29 22.55 5.98 -35.60
N LEU A 30 23.02 5.39 -34.48
CA LEU A 30 23.07 3.94 -34.33
C LEU A 30 21.68 3.28 -34.39
N GLY A 31 20.68 3.98 -33.82
CA GLY A 31 19.28 3.54 -33.92
C GLY A 31 18.73 3.55 -35.33
N LYS A 32 19.00 4.63 -36.10
CA LYS A 32 18.60 4.73 -37.50
C LYS A 32 19.30 3.67 -38.38
N GLU A 33 20.58 3.41 -38.14
CA GLU A 33 21.33 2.37 -38.85
C GLU A 33 20.74 0.99 -38.56
N TYR A 34 20.41 0.71 -37.31
CA TYR A 34 19.72 -0.54 -36.94
C TYR A 34 18.40 -0.69 -37.70
N VAL A 35 17.58 0.38 -37.75
CA VAL A 35 16.30 0.37 -38.47
C VAL A 35 16.53 0.13 -39.97
N ARG A 36 17.52 0.78 -40.56
CA ARG A 36 17.90 0.61 -41.99
C ARG A 36 18.21 -0.85 -42.32
N VAL A 37 19.01 -1.50 -41.47
CA VAL A 37 19.43 -2.89 -41.69
C VAL A 37 18.31 -3.91 -41.49
N HIS A 38 17.46 -3.69 -40.49
CA HIS A 38 16.47 -4.70 -40.08
C HIS A 38 15.06 -4.44 -40.61
N PHE A 39 14.72 -3.19 -40.94
CA PHE A 39 13.37 -2.79 -41.38
C PHE A 39 13.36 -2.12 -42.76
N GLY A 40 14.55 -1.85 -43.32
CA GLY A 40 14.72 -1.22 -44.64
C GLY A 40 14.74 0.31 -44.62
N ASP A 41 15.21 0.90 -45.71
CA ASP A 41 15.37 2.38 -45.83
C ASP A 41 14.05 3.15 -45.64
N ALA A 42 12.96 2.65 -46.18
CA ALA A 42 11.64 3.29 -46.05
C ALA A 42 11.16 3.40 -44.60
N ALA A 43 11.64 2.57 -43.68
CA ALA A 43 11.30 2.64 -42.27
C ALA A 43 12.06 3.76 -41.54
N VAL A 44 13.24 4.17 -42.06
CA VAL A 44 14.04 5.25 -41.45
C VAL A 44 13.28 6.59 -41.51
N ASP A 45 12.55 6.85 -42.58
CA ASP A 45 11.74 8.07 -42.73
C ASP A 45 10.52 8.13 -41.80
N LYS A 46 10.17 7.00 -41.21
CA LYS A 46 9.03 6.88 -40.27
C LYS A 46 9.46 6.82 -38.82
N ILE A 47 10.74 7.14 -38.51
CA ILE A 47 11.25 7.17 -37.15
C ILE A 47 10.77 8.45 -36.45
N VAL A 48 10.19 8.29 -35.25
CA VAL A 48 9.91 9.39 -34.31
C VAL A 48 10.92 9.32 -33.16
N VAL A 49 11.73 10.38 -33.01
CA VAL A 49 12.79 10.43 -32.00
C VAL A 49 12.27 11.10 -30.72
N TYR A 50 12.55 10.49 -29.58
CA TYR A 50 12.26 10.98 -28.23
C TYR A 50 13.56 11.10 -27.44
N GLU A 51 13.85 12.30 -26.95
CA GLU A 51 15.12 12.61 -26.28
C GLU A 51 14.89 13.23 -24.92
N ASP A 52 15.55 12.67 -23.90
CA ASP A 52 15.59 13.22 -22.55
C ASP A 52 17.04 13.52 -22.15
N GLU A 53 17.43 14.81 -22.17
CA GLU A 53 18.72 15.25 -21.71
C GLU A 53 18.70 15.74 -20.27
N GLY A 54 19.68 15.32 -19.48
CA GLY A 54 19.83 15.76 -18.09
C GLY A 54 19.05 14.97 -17.06
N PHE A 55 18.43 13.85 -17.45
CA PHE A 55 17.66 12.99 -16.56
C PHE A 55 18.42 11.72 -16.18
N SER A 56 18.27 11.27 -14.93
CA SER A 56 18.85 10.00 -14.47
C SER A 56 18.00 8.80 -14.92
N GLY A 57 18.62 7.60 -14.97
CA GLY A 57 17.92 6.34 -15.24
C GLY A 57 17.16 5.76 -14.05
N GLY A 58 17.08 6.46 -12.92
CA GLY A 58 16.52 5.95 -11.67
C GLY A 58 14.99 5.98 -11.56
N ASN A 59 14.30 6.64 -12.49
CA ASN A 59 12.84 6.63 -12.57
C ASN A 59 12.37 6.89 -14.00
N LEU A 60 11.10 6.58 -14.29
CA LEU A 60 10.46 6.78 -15.60
C LEU A 60 9.75 8.15 -15.73
N ASN A 61 9.86 9.03 -14.73
CA ASN A 61 9.21 10.34 -14.74
C ASN A 61 9.99 11.38 -15.56
N ARG A 62 10.00 11.25 -16.89
CA ARG A 62 10.73 12.08 -17.84
C ARG A 62 9.82 12.59 -18.94
N PRO A 63 9.96 13.84 -19.39
CA PRO A 63 9.02 14.46 -20.33
C PRO A 63 8.90 13.75 -21.68
N ALA A 64 10.04 13.42 -22.33
CA ALA A 64 10.00 12.76 -23.63
C ALA A 64 9.55 11.29 -23.49
N PHE A 65 9.98 10.58 -22.44
CA PHE A 65 9.53 9.23 -22.15
C PHE A 65 7.99 9.18 -21.95
N LYS A 66 7.42 10.10 -21.19
CA LYS A 66 5.96 10.19 -21.01
C LYS A 66 5.23 10.42 -22.32
N ARG A 67 5.69 11.39 -23.15
CA ARG A 67 5.10 11.64 -24.46
C ARG A 67 5.16 10.41 -25.37
N MET A 68 6.27 9.68 -25.34
CA MET A 68 6.42 8.42 -26.07
C MET A 68 5.40 7.38 -25.58
N MET A 69 5.24 7.19 -24.27
CA MET A 69 4.27 6.24 -23.71
C MET A 69 2.82 6.65 -23.97
N ASP A 70 2.51 7.93 -23.95
CA ASP A 70 1.17 8.43 -24.32
C ASP A 70 0.85 8.15 -25.79
N ALA A 71 1.84 8.26 -26.68
CA ALA A 71 1.71 7.89 -28.08
C ALA A 71 1.61 6.35 -28.26
N ALA A 72 2.37 5.58 -27.48
CA ALA A 72 2.29 4.12 -27.44
C ALA A 72 0.89 3.64 -27.02
N LYS A 73 0.28 4.23 -26.01
CA LYS A 73 -1.13 3.95 -25.60
C LYS A 73 -2.15 4.19 -26.70
N LYS A 74 -1.85 5.11 -27.61
CA LYS A 74 -2.64 5.36 -28.83
C LYS A 74 -2.30 4.41 -29.99
N ARG A 75 -1.44 3.42 -29.76
CA ARG A 75 -0.95 2.45 -30.74
C ARG A 75 -0.35 3.10 -32.00
N GLN A 76 0.45 4.15 -31.79
CA GLN A 76 1.08 4.90 -32.89
C GLN A 76 2.38 4.27 -33.37
N PHE A 77 2.90 3.25 -32.67
CA PHE A 77 4.18 2.60 -32.97
C PHE A 77 4.03 1.11 -33.16
N LYS A 78 4.86 0.55 -34.04
CA LYS A 78 5.11 -0.89 -34.16
C LYS A 78 6.19 -1.35 -33.18
N ALA A 79 7.19 -0.54 -32.96
CA ALA A 79 8.33 -0.86 -32.10
C ALA A 79 8.87 0.38 -31.40
N ILE A 80 9.45 0.16 -30.23
CA ILE A 80 10.27 1.13 -29.50
C ILE A 80 11.70 0.60 -29.50
N ILE A 81 12.65 1.41 -29.99
CA ILE A 81 14.07 1.06 -30.08
C ILE A 81 14.88 1.95 -29.14
N VAL A 82 15.81 1.34 -28.42
CA VAL A 82 16.80 2.04 -27.59
C VAL A 82 18.20 1.50 -27.91
N TYR A 83 19.21 2.32 -27.71
CA TYR A 83 20.59 1.86 -27.88
C TYR A 83 20.98 0.87 -26.77
N ARG A 84 20.59 1.14 -25.49
CA ARG A 84 20.86 0.31 -24.31
C ARG A 84 19.70 0.30 -23.36
N LEU A 85 19.51 -0.82 -22.64
CA LEU A 85 18.46 -0.98 -21.63
C LEU A 85 18.52 0.08 -20.52
N ASP A 86 19.74 0.49 -20.09
CA ASP A 86 19.94 1.50 -19.06
C ASP A 86 19.47 2.91 -19.47
N ARG A 87 19.16 3.12 -20.75
CA ARG A 87 18.50 4.36 -21.23
C ARG A 87 17.07 4.44 -20.77
N ILE A 88 16.39 3.32 -20.70
CA ILE A 88 15.02 3.25 -20.20
C ILE A 88 15.00 3.25 -18.67
N SER A 89 15.49 2.20 -18.03
CA SER A 89 15.52 2.08 -16.58
C SER A 89 16.76 1.31 -16.11
N ARG A 90 17.20 1.64 -14.90
CA ARG A 90 18.18 0.84 -14.15
C ARG A 90 17.51 -0.09 -13.15
N ASN A 91 16.21 0.08 -12.95
CA ASN A 91 15.40 -0.73 -12.07
C ASN A 91 14.74 -1.84 -12.89
N VAL A 92 14.97 -3.08 -12.52
CA VAL A 92 14.42 -4.27 -13.21
C VAL A 92 12.89 -4.29 -13.12
N SER A 93 12.31 -3.87 -12.00
CA SER A 93 10.85 -3.83 -11.81
C SER A 93 10.17 -2.81 -12.73
N ASP A 94 10.77 -1.60 -12.87
CA ASP A 94 10.23 -0.58 -13.78
C ASP A 94 10.33 -1.03 -15.24
N PHE A 95 11.44 -1.71 -15.58
CA PHE A 95 11.65 -2.24 -16.92
C PHE A 95 10.65 -3.36 -17.24
N SER A 96 10.48 -4.32 -16.35
CA SER A 96 9.54 -5.42 -16.55
C SER A 96 8.08 -4.93 -16.69
N GLY A 97 7.65 -3.96 -15.85
CA GLY A 97 6.34 -3.34 -15.99
C GLY A 97 6.13 -2.62 -17.32
N LEU A 98 7.17 -1.93 -17.81
CA LEU A 98 7.14 -1.29 -19.13
C LEU A 98 6.97 -2.31 -20.26
N ILE A 99 7.75 -3.40 -20.25
CA ILE A 99 7.68 -4.43 -21.27
C ILE A 99 6.32 -5.14 -21.28
N GLU A 100 5.75 -5.42 -20.11
CA GLU A 100 4.38 -5.95 -19.99
C GLU A 100 3.33 -4.98 -20.56
N GLU A 101 3.48 -3.69 -20.33
CA GLU A 101 2.60 -2.67 -20.89
C GLU A 101 2.70 -2.62 -22.42
N LEU A 102 3.92 -2.64 -22.97
CA LEU A 102 4.15 -2.65 -24.41
C LEU A 102 3.63 -3.93 -25.08
N ALA A 103 3.78 -5.08 -24.43
CA ALA A 103 3.24 -6.35 -24.93
C ALA A 103 1.70 -6.32 -25.01
N ARG A 104 1.01 -5.72 -24.02
CA ARG A 104 -0.45 -5.53 -24.07
C ARG A 104 -0.91 -4.59 -25.20
N LEU A 105 -0.03 -3.67 -25.60
CA LEU A 105 -0.28 -2.74 -26.69
C LEU A 105 0.12 -3.30 -28.06
N ASP A 106 0.70 -4.50 -28.11
CA ASP A 106 1.27 -5.13 -29.30
C ASP A 106 2.42 -4.31 -29.93
N ILE A 107 3.27 -3.74 -29.06
CA ILE A 107 4.45 -2.94 -29.44
C ILE A 107 5.70 -3.71 -29.06
N SER A 108 6.57 -3.96 -30.05
CA SER A 108 7.86 -4.60 -29.81
C SER A 108 8.86 -3.65 -29.14
N PHE A 109 9.69 -4.18 -28.23
CA PHE A 109 10.77 -3.44 -27.61
C PHE A 109 12.12 -4.03 -28.01
N ILE A 110 13.02 -3.18 -28.49
CA ILE A 110 14.34 -3.56 -29.02
C ILE A 110 15.44 -2.78 -28.33
N SER A 111 16.43 -3.46 -27.77
CA SER A 111 17.68 -2.87 -27.30
C SER A 111 18.85 -3.36 -28.16
N ILE A 112 19.52 -2.40 -28.82
CA ILE A 112 20.56 -2.69 -29.84
C ILE A 112 21.78 -3.34 -29.19
N LYS A 113 22.30 -2.74 -28.11
CA LYS A 113 23.57 -3.14 -27.48
C LYS A 113 23.47 -4.55 -26.85
N GLU A 114 22.37 -4.82 -26.17
CA GLU A 114 22.13 -6.10 -25.50
C GLU A 114 21.50 -7.16 -26.43
N GLN A 115 21.27 -6.82 -27.71
CA GLN A 115 20.60 -7.71 -28.69
C GLN A 115 19.28 -8.29 -28.15
N PHE A 116 18.54 -7.46 -27.41
CA PHE A 116 17.27 -7.85 -26.81
C PHE A 116 16.11 -7.36 -27.69
N ASP A 117 15.29 -8.29 -28.15
CA ASP A 117 14.16 -8.00 -29.05
C ASP A 117 12.94 -8.83 -28.65
N THR A 118 11.90 -8.20 -28.16
CA THR A 118 10.66 -8.85 -27.72
C THR A 118 9.81 -9.37 -28.88
N SER A 119 10.12 -9.03 -30.13
CA SER A 119 9.47 -9.62 -31.30
C SER A 119 9.87 -11.07 -31.50
N THR A 120 11.06 -11.48 -31.03
CA THR A 120 11.59 -12.83 -31.12
C THR A 120 11.08 -13.75 -30.00
N PRO A 121 10.95 -15.08 -30.25
CA PRO A 121 10.61 -16.03 -29.19
C PRO A 121 11.58 -16.02 -28.01
N MET A 122 12.89 -15.89 -28.27
CA MET A 122 13.92 -15.84 -27.24
C MET A 122 13.83 -14.55 -26.41
N GLY A 123 13.61 -13.40 -27.04
CA GLY A 123 13.43 -12.13 -26.32
C GLY A 123 12.17 -12.15 -25.45
N ARG A 124 11.08 -12.73 -25.91
CA ARG A 124 9.88 -12.94 -25.09
C ARG A 124 10.13 -13.86 -23.88
N ALA A 125 10.86 -14.96 -24.08
CA ALA A 125 11.23 -15.86 -22.99
C ALA A 125 12.08 -15.14 -21.93
N MET A 126 13.08 -14.37 -22.35
CA MET A 126 13.91 -13.56 -21.44
C MET A 126 13.10 -12.50 -20.70
N MET A 127 12.11 -11.88 -21.35
CA MET A 127 11.18 -10.96 -20.70
C MET A 127 10.39 -11.64 -19.57
N TYR A 128 9.83 -12.83 -19.80
CA TYR A 128 9.10 -13.57 -18.77
C TYR A 128 10.00 -13.92 -17.59
N ILE A 129 11.24 -14.35 -17.84
CA ILE A 129 12.23 -14.63 -16.79
C ILE A 129 12.50 -13.36 -15.97
N ALA A 130 12.76 -12.21 -16.61
CA ALA A 130 12.99 -10.95 -15.92
C ALA A 130 11.77 -10.51 -15.09
N SER A 131 10.55 -10.70 -15.59
CA SER A 131 9.30 -10.42 -14.87
C SER A 131 9.16 -11.27 -13.61
N VAL A 132 9.45 -12.56 -13.69
CA VAL A 132 9.42 -13.49 -12.55
C VAL A 132 10.43 -13.08 -11.48
N PHE A 133 11.68 -12.75 -11.86
CA PHE A 133 12.68 -12.26 -10.91
C PHE A 133 12.26 -10.95 -10.23
N SER A 134 11.67 -10.02 -10.97
CA SER A 134 11.18 -8.75 -10.43
C SER A 134 10.01 -8.95 -9.46
N GLN A 135 9.16 -9.94 -9.71
CA GLN A 135 8.08 -10.30 -8.80
C GLN A 135 8.63 -10.93 -7.53
N LEU A 136 9.56 -11.87 -7.64
CA LEU A 136 10.21 -12.53 -6.52
C LEU A 136 10.93 -11.50 -5.61
N GLU A 137 11.64 -10.53 -6.20
CA GLU A 137 12.29 -9.46 -5.44
C GLU A 137 11.26 -8.64 -4.65
N ARG A 138 10.14 -8.27 -5.27
CA ARG A 138 9.06 -7.52 -4.59
C ARG A 138 8.45 -8.32 -3.44
N GLU A 139 8.19 -9.61 -3.65
CA GLU A 139 7.64 -10.50 -2.63
C GLU A 139 8.60 -10.67 -1.47
N THR A 140 9.89 -10.89 -1.74
CA THR A 140 10.94 -11.00 -0.70
C THR A 140 11.08 -9.71 0.12
N ILE A 141 11.00 -8.54 -0.54
CA ILE A 141 11.02 -7.25 0.17
C ILE A 141 9.78 -7.09 1.05
N ALA A 142 8.60 -7.43 0.53
CA ALA A 142 7.35 -7.36 1.28
C ALA A 142 7.35 -8.30 2.49
N GLU A 143 7.87 -9.51 2.33
CA GLU A 143 8.05 -10.48 3.43
C GLU A 143 8.98 -9.94 4.52
N ARG A 144 10.18 -9.44 4.16
CA ARG A 144 11.10 -8.82 5.11
C ARG A 144 10.50 -7.61 5.85
N ILE A 145 9.69 -6.81 5.16
CA ILE A 145 8.98 -5.69 5.81
C ILE A 145 7.95 -6.23 6.79
N ARG A 146 7.20 -7.27 6.43
CA ARG A 146 6.21 -7.92 7.30
C ARG A 146 6.88 -8.48 8.55
N ASP A 147 7.96 -9.26 8.39
CA ASP A 147 8.70 -9.85 9.50
C ASP A 147 9.25 -8.77 10.46
N ASN A 148 9.83 -7.71 9.91
CA ASN A 148 10.32 -6.60 10.74
C ASN A 148 9.18 -5.86 11.46
N MET A 149 8.01 -5.70 10.82
CA MET A 149 6.83 -5.11 11.48
C MET A 149 6.29 -6.02 12.59
N HIS A 150 6.31 -7.35 12.41
CA HIS A 150 5.95 -8.31 13.43
C HIS A 150 6.88 -8.20 14.64
N GLU A 151 8.19 -8.17 14.44
CA GLU A 151 9.18 -8.00 15.53
C GLU A 151 8.99 -6.65 16.27
N LEU A 152 8.70 -5.58 15.55
CA LEU A 152 8.41 -4.28 16.16
C LEU A 152 7.07 -4.28 16.92
N ALA A 153 6.06 -4.99 16.44
CA ALA A 153 4.75 -5.11 17.09
C ALA A 153 4.85 -5.73 18.48
N LYS A 154 5.72 -6.73 18.66
CA LYS A 154 6.01 -7.39 19.93
C LYS A 154 6.50 -6.42 21.02
N THR A 155 7.05 -5.27 20.64
CA THR A 155 7.60 -4.28 21.57
C THR A 155 6.58 -3.35 22.22
N GLY A 156 5.28 -3.47 21.91
CA GLY A 156 4.22 -2.59 22.42
C GLY A 156 4.32 -1.13 21.99
N ARG A 157 5.10 -0.80 20.95
CA ARG A 157 5.28 0.55 20.44
C ARG A 157 4.21 0.90 19.41
N TRP A 158 3.95 2.19 19.26
CA TRP A 158 3.20 2.68 18.13
C TRP A 158 4.07 2.68 16.86
N LEU A 159 3.66 1.92 15.85
CA LEU A 159 4.43 1.75 14.61
C LEU A 159 4.10 2.79 13.53
N GLY A 160 3.21 3.72 13.82
CA GLY A 160 2.81 4.78 12.90
C GLY A 160 1.42 4.59 12.31
N GLY A 161 1.08 5.45 11.35
CA GLY A 161 -0.25 5.51 10.76
C GLY A 161 -1.13 6.58 11.42
N THR A 162 -2.44 6.53 11.14
CA THR A 162 -3.42 7.44 11.74
C THR A 162 -3.62 7.08 13.22
N THR A 163 -3.36 8.03 14.12
CA THR A 163 -3.53 7.80 15.55
C THR A 163 -5.00 7.57 15.91
N PRO A 164 -5.30 6.61 16.80
CA PRO A 164 -6.66 6.40 17.30
C PRO A 164 -7.20 7.66 17.97
N THR A 165 -8.52 7.86 17.94
CA THR A 165 -9.18 8.92 18.73
C THR A 165 -8.82 8.75 20.20
N GLY A 166 -8.52 9.83 20.92
CA GLY A 166 -8.03 9.79 22.30
C GLY A 166 -6.52 9.79 22.43
N PHE A 167 -5.79 9.66 21.31
CA PHE A 167 -4.33 9.59 21.35
C PHE A 167 -3.66 10.42 20.25
N GLU A 168 -2.47 10.91 20.55
CA GLU A 168 -1.53 11.50 19.60
C GLU A 168 -0.21 10.73 19.59
N SER A 169 0.57 10.88 18.52
CA SER A 169 1.89 10.21 18.42
C SER A 169 2.96 11.07 19.05
N GLU A 170 3.68 10.53 20.04
CA GLU A 170 4.80 11.18 20.70
C GLU A 170 6.10 10.39 20.43
N ALA A 171 7.16 11.11 20.03
CA ALA A 171 8.46 10.49 19.80
C ALA A 171 9.15 10.17 21.13
N ILE A 172 9.53 8.88 21.33
CA ILE A 172 10.28 8.43 22.51
C ILE A 172 11.78 8.62 22.28
N LYS A 173 12.28 8.23 21.10
CA LYS A 173 13.71 8.24 20.77
C LYS A 173 13.87 8.44 19.26
N SER A 174 14.86 9.25 18.89
CA SER A 174 15.29 9.41 17.50
C SER A 174 16.63 8.73 17.33
N ILE A 175 16.77 7.88 16.31
CA ILE A 175 18.02 7.20 15.95
C ILE A 175 18.32 7.55 14.50
N THR A 176 19.51 8.08 14.22
CA THR A 176 19.95 8.34 12.87
C THR A 176 20.73 7.13 12.35
N VAL A 177 20.23 6.48 11.28
CA VAL A 177 20.87 5.36 10.60
C VAL A 177 20.98 5.74 9.13
N ASP A 178 22.17 5.66 8.56
CA ASP A 178 22.46 6.03 7.16
C ASP A 178 21.95 7.42 6.76
N GLY A 179 22.12 8.42 7.62
CA GLY A 179 21.67 9.79 7.40
C GLY A 179 20.14 10.00 7.48
N LYS A 180 19.36 8.95 7.79
CA LYS A 180 17.92 9.02 7.97
C LYS A 180 17.56 8.90 9.44
N THR A 181 16.84 9.87 9.97
CA THR A 181 16.34 9.85 11.35
C THR A 181 15.11 8.97 11.44
N LYS A 182 15.22 7.83 12.14
CA LYS A 182 14.09 6.97 12.49
C LYS A 182 13.63 7.32 13.90
N LYS A 183 12.33 7.54 14.08
CA LYS A 183 11.72 7.88 15.38
C LYS A 183 10.96 6.64 15.88
N ALA A 184 11.25 6.25 17.14
CA ALA A 184 10.37 5.36 17.87
C ALA A 184 9.27 6.21 18.53
N CYS A 185 8.02 5.81 18.37
CA CYS A 185 6.88 6.56 18.87
C CYS A 185 6.07 5.75 19.89
N LYS A 186 5.39 6.43 20.79
CA LYS A 186 4.32 5.91 21.65
C LYS A 186 3.04 6.72 21.42
N LEU A 187 1.92 6.18 21.88
CA LEU A 187 0.67 6.93 21.96
C LEU A 187 0.67 7.72 23.26
N LYS A 188 0.35 9.03 23.16
CA LYS A 188 0.15 9.94 24.27
C LYS A 188 -1.32 10.28 24.35
N LEU A 189 -1.87 10.27 25.56
CA LEU A 189 -3.28 10.55 25.82
C LEU A 189 -3.62 12.00 25.49
N VAL A 190 -4.76 12.19 24.82
CA VAL A 190 -5.43 13.48 24.63
C VAL A 190 -6.72 13.44 25.46
N PRO A 191 -6.78 14.09 26.64
CA PRO A 191 -7.86 13.90 27.60
C PRO A 191 -9.26 14.16 27.03
N GLU A 192 -9.44 15.27 26.31
CA GLU A 192 -10.74 15.63 25.71
C GLU A 192 -11.26 14.57 24.74
N GLU A 193 -10.37 13.99 23.93
CA GLU A 193 -10.74 12.92 23.00
C GLU A 193 -10.94 11.57 23.71
N ALA A 194 -10.19 11.31 24.78
CA ALA A 194 -10.35 10.11 25.59
C ALA A 194 -11.74 10.07 26.28
N ASP A 195 -12.24 11.21 26.72
CA ASP A 195 -13.58 11.31 27.32
C ASP A 195 -14.67 11.03 26.26
N ILE A 196 -14.47 11.43 25.00
CA ILE A 196 -15.36 11.04 23.89
C ILE A 196 -15.35 9.52 23.72
N VAL A 197 -14.17 8.88 23.76
CA VAL A 197 -14.08 7.42 23.65
C VAL A 197 -14.84 6.72 24.78
N LYS A 198 -14.65 7.14 26.03
CA LYS A 198 -15.39 6.59 27.17
C LYS A 198 -16.90 6.74 26.97
N THR A 199 -17.35 7.93 26.57
CA THR A 199 -18.77 8.21 26.26
C THR A 199 -19.31 7.27 25.17
N ILE A 200 -18.52 6.95 24.14
CA ILE A 200 -18.91 6.00 23.09
C ILE A 200 -19.14 4.59 23.67
N PHE A 201 -18.26 4.13 24.56
CA PHE A 201 -18.41 2.82 25.21
C PHE A 201 -19.61 2.82 26.15
N ASP A 202 -19.81 3.83 26.96
CA ASP A 202 -20.93 3.96 27.90
C ASP A 202 -22.28 3.94 27.16
N LEU A 203 -22.41 4.76 26.11
CA LEU A 203 -23.62 4.82 25.29
C LEU A 203 -23.89 3.48 24.56
N TYR A 204 -22.83 2.77 24.13
CA TYR A 204 -23.04 1.47 23.49
C TYR A 204 -23.45 0.39 24.50
N VAL A 205 -22.86 0.38 25.69
CA VAL A 205 -23.27 -0.53 26.78
C VAL A 205 -24.72 -0.30 27.18
N GLU A 206 -25.17 0.96 27.24
CA GLU A 206 -26.55 1.33 27.58
C GLU A 206 -27.53 0.95 26.46
N THR A 207 -27.19 1.20 25.19
CA THR A 207 -28.14 1.07 24.07
C THR A 207 -28.10 -0.28 23.37
N ASP A 208 -27.03 -1.04 23.50
CA ASP A 208 -26.72 -2.29 22.75
C ASP A 208 -26.91 -2.13 21.23
N SER A 209 -26.73 -0.91 20.70
CA SER A 209 -27.03 -0.57 19.31
C SER A 209 -26.11 0.49 18.72
N LEU A 210 -25.38 0.15 17.64
CA LEU A 210 -24.54 1.11 16.91
C LEU A 210 -25.32 2.32 16.38
N THR A 211 -26.56 2.09 15.93
CA THR A 211 -27.40 3.16 15.36
C THR A 211 -27.89 4.12 16.45
N LEU A 212 -28.28 3.61 17.63
CA LEU A 212 -28.70 4.46 18.74
C LEU A 212 -27.52 5.22 19.34
N THR A 213 -26.35 4.58 19.45
CA THR A 213 -25.10 5.26 19.86
C THR A 213 -24.72 6.38 18.90
N GLU A 214 -24.77 6.15 17.59
CA GLU A 214 -24.55 7.19 16.57
C GLU A 214 -25.52 8.37 16.76
N ALA A 215 -26.80 8.09 16.88
CA ALA A 215 -27.82 9.13 17.07
C ALA A 215 -27.62 9.94 18.37
N ALA A 216 -27.24 9.27 19.47
CA ALA A 216 -26.95 9.93 20.74
C ALA A 216 -25.71 10.85 20.64
N LEU A 217 -24.65 10.39 20.00
CA LEU A 217 -23.44 11.20 19.77
C LEU A 217 -23.71 12.44 18.91
N ILE A 218 -24.53 12.31 17.87
CA ILE A 218 -24.94 13.43 17.01
C ILE A 218 -25.77 14.42 17.82
N LYS A 219 -26.72 13.95 18.63
CA LYS A 219 -27.57 14.79 19.49
C LYS A 219 -26.75 15.57 20.51
N GLN A 220 -25.70 14.96 21.04
CA GLN A 220 -24.77 15.61 21.99
C GLN A 220 -23.71 16.47 21.30
N GLY A 221 -23.67 16.52 19.96
CA GLY A 221 -22.77 17.37 19.19
C GLY A 221 -21.33 16.88 19.10
N PHE A 222 -21.03 15.63 19.46
CA PHE A 222 -19.68 15.07 19.37
C PHE A 222 -19.20 14.94 17.93
N LYS A 223 -17.94 15.29 17.70
CA LYS A 223 -17.29 15.25 16.39
C LYS A 223 -15.97 14.50 16.44
N THR A 224 -15.60 13.92 15.32
CA THR A 224 -14.29 13.29 15.10
C THR A 224 -13.18 14.34 15.04
N LYS A 225 -11.91 13.92 15.11
CA LYS A 225 -10.71 14.78 14.89
C LYS A 225 -10.81 15.67 13.63
N ASN A 226 -11.53 15.22 12.60
CA ASN A 226 -11.71 15.93 11.34
C ASN A 226 -12.99 16.80 11.31
N GLY A 227 -13.63 17.07 12.46
CA GLY A 227 -14.83 17.88 12.56
C GLY A 227 -16.11 17.27 12.00
N LYS A 228 -16.11 15.99 11.63
CA LYS A 228 -17.27 15.24 11.12
C LYS A 228 -18.01 14.54 12.25
N TYR A 229 -19.31 14.27 12.07
CA TYR A 229 -20.05 13.43 13.00
C TYR A 229 -19.58 11.97 12.95
N PHE A 230 -19.68 11.30 14.09
CA PHE A 230 -19.43 9.86 14.15
C PHE A 230 -20.51 9.09 13.39
N THR A 231 -20.07 8.13 12.58
CA THR A 231 -20.97 7.18 11.91
C THR A 231 -20.93 5.86 12.63
N ARG A 232 -21.96 5.01 12.46
CA ARG A 232 -21.97 3.64 13.02
C ARG A 232 -20.69 2.84 12.68
N PHE A 233 -20.06 3.11 11.52
CA PHE A 233 -18.81 2.46 11.13
C PHE A 233 -17.63 2.96 11.97
N SER A 234 -17.51 4.28 12.19
CA SER A 234 -16.47 4.84 13.02
C SER A 234 -16.66 4.47 14.50
N VAL A 235 -17.90 4.45 14.99
CA VAL A 235 -18.25 3.95 16.34
C VAL A 235 -17.80 2.49 16.48
N LYS A 236 -18.19 1.61 15.55
CA LYS A 236 -17.78 0.20 15.56
C LYS A 236 -16.26 0.05 15.53
N ALA A 237 -15.56 0.83 14.71
CA ALA A 237 -14.10 0.77 14.63
C ALA A 237 -13.42 1.17 15.96
N ILE A 238 -13.99 2.12 16.71
CA ILE A 238 -13.53 2.50 18.05
C ILE A 238 -13.80 1.37 19.03
N LEU A 239 -15.03 0.86 19.11
CA LEU A 239 -15.43 -0.20 20.02
C LEU A 239 -14.61 -1.48 19.84
N GLN A 240 -14.23 -1.81 18.62
CA GLN A 240 -13.44 -3.00 18.31
C GLN A 240 -11.92 -2.82 18.43
N ASN A 241 -11.44 -1.63 18.80
CA ASN A 241 -10.01 -1.39 18.87
C ASN A 241 -9.43 -1.71 20.26
N PRO A 242 -8.56 -2.74 20.38
CA PRO A 242 -7.93 -3.10 21.65
C PRO A 242 -7.06 -2.00 22.26
N VAL A 243 -6.67 -0.98 21.50
CA VAL A 243 -5.85 0.13 22.00
C VAL A 243 -6.50 0.85 23.21
N TYR A 244 -7.80 0.78 23.35
CA TYR A 244 -8.53 1.37 24.46
C TYR A 244 -8.65 0.47 25.69
N MET A 245 -8.46 -0.83 25.50
CA MET A 245 -8.60 -1.84 26.55
C MET A 245 -7.45 -1.72 27.55
N VAL A 246 -7.79 -1.69 28.83
CA VAL A 246 -6.79 -1.81 29.92
C VAL A 246 -6.19 -3.20 29.90
N ALA A 247 -4.89 -3.31 30.04
CA ALA A 247 -4.17 -4.56 30.20
C ALA A 247 -4.34 -5.05 31.64
N ASP A 248 -5.49 -5.65 31.91
CA ASP A 248 -5.88 -6.29 33.19
C ASP A 248 -6.04 -7.80 33.01
N GLN A 249 -6.48 -8.51 34.06
CA GLN A 249 -6.64 -9.96 34.03
C GLN A 249 -7.67 -10.40 32.98
N GLU A 250 -8.78 -9.68 32.82
CA GLU A 250 -9.79 -9.98 31.82
C GLU A 250 -9.28 -9.81 30.39
N ALA A 251 -8.38 -8.85 30.17
CA ALA A 251 -7.71 -8.69 28.89
C ALA A 251 -6.80 -9.88 28.57
N TYR A 252 -6.01 -10.32 29.55
CA TYR A 252 -5.16 -11.50 29.42
C TYR A 252 -5.98 -12.75 29.08
N ASP A 253 -7.02 -13.03 29.87
CA ASP A 253 -7.88 -14.20 29.69
C ASP A 253 -8.59 -14.18 28.34
N PHE A 254 -9.02 -13.00 27.86
CA PHE A 254 -9.62 -12.85 26.55
C PHE A 254 -8.67 -13.25 25.42
N PHE A 255 -7.43 -12.77 25.44
CA PHE A 255 -6.46 -13.09 24.38
C PHE A 255 -6.01 -14.54 24.41
N ILE A 256 -5.81 -15.12 25.59
CA ILE A 256 -5.49 -16.55 25.75
C ILE A 256 -6.64 -17.42 25.22
N LYS A 257 -7.88 -17.12 25.61
CA LYS A 257 -9.07 -17.86 25.15
C LYS A 257 -9.24 -17.84 23.63
N ASN A 258 -8.81 -16.77 22.95
CA ASN A 258 -8.91 -16.63 21.51
C ASN A 258 -7.67 -17.12 20.75
N ASP A 259 -6.72 -17.79 21.41
CA ASP A 259 -5.48 -18.31 20.82
C ASP A 259 -4.70 -17.21 20.05
N THR A 260 -4.64 -16.01 20.66
CA THR A 260 -4.00 -14.83 20.07
C THR A 260 -2.49 -14.89 20.27
N ASP A 261 -1.70 -14.46 19.28
CA ASP A 261 -0.25 -14.27 19.40
C ASP A 261 0.07 -13.16 20.41
N LEU A 262 0.14 -13.52 21.69
CA LEU A 262 0.39 -12.62 22.81
C LEU A 262 1.88 -12.59 23.17
N PHE A 263 2.53 -11.43 22.98
CA PHE A 263 3.97 -11.24 23.19
C PHE A 263 4.35 -10.56 24.51
N SER A 264 3.38 -10.31 25.38
CA SER A 264 3.63 -9.80 26.74
C SER A 264 3.38 -10.89 27.76
N GLU A 265 4.29 -11.02 28.72
CA GLU A 265 4.10 -11.93 29.84
C GLU A 265 2.97 -11.46 30.74
N HIS A 266 2.42 -12.36 31.54
CA HIS A 266 1.29 -12.08 32.44
C HIS A 266 1.54 -10.88 33.37
N ASP A 267 2.77 -10.75 33.89
CA ASP A 267 3.15 -9.66 34.81
C ASP A 267 3.12 -8.26 34.17
N ALA A 268 3.08 -8.19 32.84
CA ALA A 268 2.93 -6.92 32.12
C ALA A 268 1.49 -6.38 32.14
N PHE A 269 0.51 -7.19 32.53
CA PHE A 269 -0.90 -6.80 32.65
C PHE A 269 -1.13 -6.12 33.99
N ASP A 270 -0.68 -4.87 34.07
CA ASP A 270 -0.60 -4.09 35.31
C ASP A 270 -1.88 -3.31 35.68
N GLY A 271 -2.93 -3.40 34.87
CA GLY A 271 -4.18 -2.70 35.08
C GLY A 271 -4.13 -1.19 34.77
N VAL A 272 -3.02 -0.72 34.17
CA VAL A 272 -2.79 0.72 33.86
C VAL A 272 -2.57 0.95 32.37
N HIS A 273 -1.71 0.16 31.76
CA HIS A 273 -1.37 0.31 30.35
C HIS A 273 -2.48 -0.23 29.45
N GLY A 274 -2.53 0.26 28.21
CA GLY A 274 -3.44 -0.21 27.18
C GLY A 274 -2.84 -1.32 26.34
N MET A 275 -3.68 -1.99 25.53
CA MET A 275 -3.23 -3.03 24.63
C MET A 275 -2.85 -2.48 23.25
N MET A 276 -1.83 -3.05 22.63
CA MET A 276 -1.50 -2.83 21.22
C MET A 276 -1.79 -4.09 20.42
N ALA A 277 -2.55 -3.94 19.34
CA ALA A 277 -2.87 -5.05 18.45
C ALA A 277 -2.59 -4.67 16.99
N TYR A 278 -1.83 -5.51 16.32
CA TYR A 278 -1.46 -5.40 14.92
C TYR A 278 -1.99 -6.61 14.14
N ASN A 279 -1.84 -6.62 12.82
CA ASN A 279 -2.38 -7.67 11.94
C ASN A 279 -3.91 -7.89 12.10
N ARG A 280 -4.66 -6.80 12.34
CA ARG A 280 -6.11 -6.86 12.61
C ARG A 280 -6.96 -6.90 11.33
N THR A 281 -6.37 -6.57 10.20
CA THR A 281 -7.06 -6.50 8.92
C THR A 281 -6.16 -7.01 7.81
N ASP A 282 -6.74 -7.75 6.87
CA ASP A 282 -6.10 -8.06 5.60
C ASP A 282 -6.50 -7.01 4.55
N GLN A 283 -5.50 -6.46 3.85
CA GLN A 283 -5.65 -5.41 2.84
C GLN A 283 -5.00 -5.85 1.54
N GLU A 284 -5.70 -6.66 0.76
CA GLU A 284 -5.29 -6.90 -0.63
C GLU A 284 -5.58 -5.67 -1.50
N LYS A 285 -4.59 -5.29 -2.31
CA LYS A 285 -4.70 -4.15 -3.23
C LYS A 285 -5.89 -4.33 -4.18
N GLY A 286 -6.86 -3.40 -4.12
CA GLY A 286 -8.06 -3.42 -4.97
C GLY A 286 -9.26 -4.15 -4.37
N ARG A 287 -9.18 -4.72 -3.16
CA ARG A 287 -10.29 -5.33 -2.43
C ARG A 287 -10.62 -4.54 -1.16
N ALA A 288 -11.84 -4.73 -0.67
CA ALA A 288 -12.24 -4.18 0.63
C ALA A 288 -11.42 -4.84 1.74
N SER A 289 -10.98 -4.03 2.72
CA SER A 289 -10.27 -4.55 3.90
C SER A 289 -11.15 -5.54 4.67
N ILE A 290 -10.62 -6.71 4.97
CA ILE A 290 -11.28 -7.78 5.71
C ILE A 290 -10.74 -7.78 7.14
N SER A 291 -11.62 -7.80 8.14
CA SER A 291 -11.20 -7.94 9.54
C SER A 291 -10.79 -9.38 9.82
N LEU A 292 -9.60 -9.55 10.39
CA LEU A 292 -9.08 -10.84 10.83
C LEU A 292 -9.59 -11.17 12.26
N PRO A 293 -9.75 -12.46 12.57
CA PRO A 293 -10.13 -12.91 13.92
C PRO A 293 -9.00 -12.63 14.91
N PRO A 294 -9.30 -12.55 16.23
CA PRO A 294 -8.27 -12.31 17.26
C PRO A 294 -7.11 -13.31 17.26
N SER A 295 -7.33 -14.55 16.83
CA SER A 295 -6.29 -15.58 16.69
C SER A 295 -5.16 -15.23 15.71
N GLU A 296 -5.42 -14.28 14.80
CA GLU A 296 -4.42 -13.83 13.83
C GLU A 296 -3.76 -12.50 14.22
N TRP A 297 -4.17 -11.92 15.36
CA TRP A 297 -3.61 -10.66 15.80
C TRP A 297 -2.28 -10.86 16.49
N ILE A 298 -1.40 -9.88 16.35
CA ILE A 298 -0.15 -9.76 17.11
C ILE A 298 -0.42 -8.76 18.21
N VAL A 299 -0.44 -9.24 19.46
CA VAL A 299 -0.86 -8.44 20.61
C VAL A 299 0.26 -8.30 21.63
N SER A 300 0.38 -7.11 22.18
CA SER A 300 1.31 -6.82 23.28
C SER A 300 0.76 -5.71 24.18
N VAL A 301 1.22 -5.63 25.41
CA VAL A 301 0.93 -4.49 26.28
C VAL A 301 1.62 -3.26 25.72
N GLY A 302 0.88 -2.19 25.56
CA GLY A 302 1.32 -0.91 24.99
C GLY A 302 2.08 -0.06 26.02
N LYS A 303 2.59 1.09 25.55
CA LYS A 303 3.26 2.11 26.39
C LYS A 303 2.37 3.35 26.61
N HIS A 304 1.09 3.20 26.45
CA HIS A 304 0.06 4.22 26.62
C HIS A 304 -0.94 3.75 27.68
N PRO A 305 -1.66 4.64 28.36
CA PRO A 305 -2.67 4.24 29.32
C PRO A 305 -3.87 3.61 28.65
N GLY A 306 -4.43 2.54 29.26
CA GLY A 306 -5.74 2.01 28.89
C GLY A 306 -6.86 2.97 29.31
N LEU A 307 -7.98 2.90 28.62
CA LEU A 307 -9.15 3.76 28.87
C LEU A 307 -10.37 3.02 29.39
N ILE A 308 -10.53 1.76 28.94
CA ILE A 308 -11.73 0.96 29.14
C ILE A 308 -11.32 -0.33 29.87
N PRO A 309 -11.91 -0.64 31.02
CA PRO A 309 -11.65 -1.88 31.73
C PRO A 309 -11.84 -3.10 30.82
N GLY A 310 -10.96 -4.10 30.94
CA GLY A 310 -10.99 -5.31 30.12
C GLY A 310 -12.36 -5.97 30.09
N LYS A 311 -13.00 -6.09 31.24
CA LYS A 311 -14.37 -6.64 31.37
C LYS A 311 -15.40 -5.91 30.49
N VAL A 312 -15.37 -4.57 30.49
CA VAL A 312 -16.33 -3.77 29.69
C VAL A 312 -16.01 -3.93 28.20
N TRP A 313 -14.73 -3.90 27.83
CA TRP A 313 -14.34 -4.08 26.45
C TRP A 313 -14.76 -5.45 25.90
N VAL A 314 -14.52 -6.53 26.65
CA VAL A 314 -14.93 -7.90 26.30
C VAL A 314 -16.44 -8.00 26.14
N GLN A 315 -17.21 -7.48 27.11
CA GLN A 315 -18.67 -7.42 27.03
C GLN A 315 -19.16 -6.74 25.75
N VAL A 316 -18.51 -5.67 25.33
CA VAL A 316 -18.82 -4.95 24.08
C VAL A 316 -18.53 -5.83 22.85
N GLN A 317 -17.42 -6.59 22.83
CA GLN A 317 -17.15 -7.52 21.71
C GLN A 317 -18.23 -8.61 21.60
N GLU A 318 -18.61 -9.22 22.72
CA GLU A 318 -19.66 -10.24 22.76
C GLU A 318 -21.01 -9.68 22.27
N SER A 319 -21.34 -8.46 22.66
CA SER A 319 -22.54 -7.76 22.19
C SER A 319 -22.49 -7.47 20.70
N LEU A 320 -21.37 -6.97 20.18
CA LEU A 320 -21.18 -6.72 18.75
C LEU A 320 -21.33 -8.00 17.92
N GLU A 321 -20.78 -9.13 18.38
CA GLU A 321 -20.89 -10.40 17.66
C GLU A 321 -22.32 -10.96 17.72
N ARG A 322 -22.98 -10.90 18.88
CA ARG A 322 -24.40 -11.27 19.03
C ARG A 322 -25.31 -10.46 18.12
N ASN A 323 -25.03 -9.14 17.98
CA ASN A 323 -25.84 -8.25 17.15
C ASN A 323 -25.57 -8.41 15.66
N LYS A 324 -24.40 -8.92 15.26
CA LYS A 324 -24.08 -9.27 13.88
C LYS A 324 -25.03 -10.35 13.33
N SER A 325 -25.35 -11.35 14.14
CA SER A 325 -26.27 -12.42 13.76
C SER A 325 -27.73 -11.96 13.62
N LYS A 326 -28.14 -10.89 14.34
CA LYS A 326 -29.49 -10.31 14.28
C LYS A 326 -29.72 -9.39 13.07
N SER A 327 -28.66 -8.95 12.40
CA SER A 327 -28.67 -7.94 11.34
C SER A 327 -29.09 -8.46 9.95
N PHE A 328 -29.66 -9.67 9.82
CA PHE A 328 -30.18 -10.16 8.56
C PHE A 328 -31.40 -9.33 8.14
N ARG A 329 -31.22 -8.39 7.22
CA ARG A 329 -32.32 -7.84 6.43
C ARG A 329 -32.94 -9.01 5.67
N LYS A 330 -34.18 -9.40 6.03
CA LYS A 330 -34.98 -10.25 5.14
C LYS A 330 -35.00 -9.60 3.76
N PRO A 331 -34.76 -10.35 2.66
CA PRO A 331 -34.96 -9.81 1.31
C PRO A 331 -36.38 -9.21 1.29
N ARG A 332 -36.53 -7.97 0.83
CA ARG A 332 -37.85 -7.44 0.52
C ARG A 332 -38.40 -8.35 -0.58
N SER A 333 -39.45 -9.11 -0.27
CA SER A 333 -40.21 -9.79 -1.30
C SER A 333 -40.71 -8.72 -2.26
N ASN A 334 -40.22 -8.70 -3.48
CA ASN A 334 -40.81 -7.92 -4.58
C ASN A 334 -42.05 -8.69 -5.08
N GLU A 335 -43.02 -8.89 -4.24
CA GLU A 335 -44.39 -9.10 -4.70
C GLU A 335 -44.97 -7.72 -5.01
N ALA A 336 -44.61 -7.19 -6.19
CA ALA A 336 -45.42 -6.19 -6.82
C ALA A 336 -46.75 -6.86 -7.15
N LEU A 337 -47.79 -6.50 -6.43
CA LEU A 337 -49.17 -6.74 -6.83
C LEU A 337 -49.35 -6.16 -8.24
N LEU A 338 -49.57 -7.06 -9.22
CA LEU A 338 -50.19 -6.73 -10.51
C LEU A 338 -51.67 -6.37 -10.27
#